data_17ad3af08b34b91dc68d91cb04cc6500
#
_entry.id   17ad3af08b34b91dc68d91cb04cc6500
#
_cell.length_a   1.000
_cell.length_b   1.000
_cell.length_c   1.000
_cell.angle_alpha   90.00
_cell.angle_beta   90.00
_cell.angle_gamma   90.00
#
_symmetry.space_group_name_H-M   'P 1'
#
loop_
_entity.id
_entity.type
_entity.pdbx_description
1 polymer ?
#
loop_
_entity_poly.entity_id
_entity_poly.type
_entity_poly.pdbx_seq_one_letter_code
_entity_poly.pdbx_strand_id
1 'polypeptide(L)'
;MTLPPSAPSLLPPAADEQLVTTANSLPAGTRLAEFELRGVLGEGGFATVYRAHDHSLRRTVAIKEYMPGALATRAPDGSVIAREPQMQATLARGLHSFLNEARLLAQFDHPALIRVYRFWEQNGTAYMAMQLCQGRTLRALRQAEPRLVASEPWLKHMLSPILDALELLHANDCYHRDISPDNIMVLDSGVPMLLDFGAARQAMGDATQALTVIVKPGFAPIEQYDSVLEQGPWTDVYSLGAVLHFLVTGQPVTASVSRLLKDPLPRLADTPGLALSPAFARAIDRALTVHPEDRIRRGAGAAHLLGRDAAPERRAGRPAQPLGHHRLRRAGRAGRRRRCAQRPRPRHAAAARRAGHARCGAAPPAPRRRRTGAHPGRA
;
A
#
# COMPACT_ATOMS: atom_id res chain seq x y z
N MET A 1 46.06 25.65 -20.54
CA MET A 1 45.09 25.63 -19.47
C MET A 1 44.81 24.16 -19.18
N THR A 2 45.52 23.59 -18.23
CA THR A 2 45.46 22.19 -17.81
C THR A 2 44.46 22.09 -16.68
N LEU A 3 43.48 21.20 -16.82
CA LEU A 3 42.49 20.87 -15.78
C LEU A 3 43.21 20.24 -14.58
N PRO A 4 42.83 20.55 -13.33
CA PRO A 4 43.39 19.92 -12.15
C PRO A 4 42.94 18.46 -12.03
N PRO A 5 43.74 17.56 -11.42
CA PRO A 5 43.41 16.16 -11.26
C PRO A 5 42.27 15.99 -10.26
N SER A 6 41.37 15.07 -10.59
CA SER A 6 40.23 14.63 -9.75
C SER A 6 40.74 14.17 -8.38
N ALA A 7 40.14 14.71 -7.33
CA ALA A 7 40.41 14.28 -5.97
C ALA A 7 39.96 12.80 -5.76
N PRO A 8 40.70 12.01 -4.98
CA PRO A 8 40.34 10.63 -4.72
C PRO A 8 39.04 10.59 -3.87
N SER A 9 38.11 9.77 -4.29
CA SER A 9 36.88 9.44 -3.56
C SER A 9 37.25 8.81 -2.21
N LEU A 10 37.04 9.56 -1.13
CA LEU A 10 37.13 9.10 0.25
C LEU A 10 35.75 8.59 0.71
N LEU A 11 35.20 7.59 0.02
CA LEU A 11 34.14 6.77 0.58
C LEU A 11 34.76 5.45 1.02
N PRO A 12 34.62 5.05 2.29
CA PRO A 12 35.02 3.72 2.69
C PRO A 12 34.22 2.68 1.86
N PRO A 13 34.81 1.52 1.55
CA PRO A 13 34.09 0.44 0.90
C PRO A 13 32.85 0.13 1.74
N ALA A 14 31.71 -0.07 1.06
CA ALA A 14 30.46 -0.47 1.72
C ALA A 14 30.76 -1.61 2.67
N ALA A 15 30.58 -1.35 3.98
CA ALA A 15 30.74 -2.35 5.01
C ALA A 15 29.88 -3.54 4.60
N ASP A 16 30.45 -4.75 4.58
CA ASP A 16 29.70 -5.99 4.53
C ASP A 16 28.64 -5.91 5.61
N GLU A 17 27.41 -5.57 5.23
CA GLU A 17 26.27 -5.59 6.13
C GLU A 17 26.25 -6.99 6.73
N GLN A 18 26.42 -7.10 8.03
CA GLN A 18 26.38 -8.35 8.76
C GLN A 18 25.02 -8.99 8.50
N LEU A 19 25.01 -10.02 7.65
CA LEU A 19 23.84 -10.78 7.28
C LEU A 19 23.35 -11.49 8.54
N VAL A 20 22.25 -11.00 9.11
CA VAL A 20 21.67 -11.52 10.35
C VAL A 20 20.85 -12.78 10.00
N THR A 21 21.17 -13.90 10.61
CA THR A 21 20.32 -15.10 10.53
C THR A 21 19.37 -15.10 11.72
N THR A 22 18.07 -15.16 11.47
CA THR A 22 17.03 -15.24 12.49
C THR A 22 16.40 -16.63 12.50
N ALA A 23 15.68 -16.98 13.57
CA ALA A 23 15.07 -18.31 13.72
C ALA A 23 14.04 -18.63 12.60
N ASN A 24 13.46 -17.62 11.97
CA ASN A 24 12.44 -17.75 10.92
C ASN A 24 12.97 -17.44 9.52
N SER A 25 14.23 -17.06 9.36
CA SER A 25 14.83 -16.79 8.05
C SER A 25 15.31 -18.07 7.36
N LEU A 26 15.28 -18.08 6.03
CA LEU A 26 15.91 -19.12 5.22
C LEU A 26 17.43 -18.91 5.22
N PRO A 27 18.24 -20.00 5.29
CA PRO A 27 19.69 -19.90 5.27
C PRO A 27 20.24 -19.42 3.93
N ALA A 28 21.40 -18.79 3.95
CA ALA A 28 22.15 -18.48 2.74
C ALA A 28 22.44 -19.76 1.94
N GLY A 29 22.42 -19.65 0.60
CA GLY A 29 22.54 -20.79 -0.32
C GLY A 29 21.20 -21.46 -0.63
N THR A 30 20.10 -21.14 0.07
CA THR A 30 18.77 -21.65 -0.27
C THR A 30 18.38 -21.22 -1.68
N ARG A 31 17.90 -22.19 -2.48
CA ARG A 31 17.39 -21.92 -3.83
C ARG A 31 15.88 -21.79 -3.83
N LEU A 32 15.40 -20.66 -4.39
CA LEU A 32 14.00 -20.37 -4.63
C LEU A 32 13.84 -20.10 -6.13
N ALA A 33 13.35 -21.07 -6.87
CA ALA A 33 13.35 -21.05 -8.34
C ALA A 33 14.74 -20.75 -8.91
N GLU A 34 14.91 -19.70 -9.73
CA GLU A 34 16.19 -19.25 -10.29
C GLU A 34 17.04 -18.39 -9.33
N PHE A 35 16.52 -18.06 -8.16
CA PHE A 35 17.19 -17.20 -7.19
C PHE A 35 17.92 -18.00 -6.12
N GLU A 36 19.12 -17.56 -5.75
CA GLU A 36 19.90 -18.12 -4.64
C GLU A 36 20.07 -17.06 -3.56
N LEU A 37 19.58 -17.33 -2.35
CA LEU A 37 19.67 -16.42 -1.22
C LEU A 37 21.12 -16.25 -0.78
N ARG A 38 21.53 -15.01 -0.52
CA ARG A 38 22.88 -14.67 -0.05
C ARG A 38 22.89 -14.25 1.42
N GLY A 39 21.73 -13.89 1.97
CA GLY A 39 21.54 -13.54 3.37
C GLY A 39 20.38 -12.57 3.57
N VAL A 40 20.08 -12.26 4.83
CA VAL A 40 18.97 -11.38 5.22
C VAL A 40 19.41 -9.93 5.16
N LEU A 41 18.64 -9.08 4.44
CA LEU A 41 18.79 -7.63 4.41
C LEU A 41 18.01 -6.94 5.53
N GLY A 42 16.86 -7.53 5.91
CA GLY A 42 16.02 -6.99 6.98
C GLY A 42 14.89 -7.94 7.32
N GLU A 43 14.44 -7.88 8.57
CA GLU A 43 13.28 -8.61 9.07
C GLU A 43 12.29 -7.61 9.66
N GLY A 44 11.04 -7.69 9.21
CA GLY A 44 9.93 -6.90 9.71
C GLY A 44 8.86 -7.77 10.35
N GLY A 45 7.84 -7.16 10.95
CA GLY A 45 6.74 -7.89 11.58
C GLY A 45 5.94 -8.79 10.62
N PHE A 46 6.02 -8.56 9.30
CA PHE A 46 5.20 -9.21 8.27
C PHE A 46 5.99 -9.89 7.18
N ALA A 47 7.26 -9.57 7.03
CA ALA A 47 8.08 -10.05 5.93
C ALA A 47 9.55 -10.09 6.32
N THR A 48 10.29 -11.00 5.67
CA THR A 48 11.74 -11.04 5.68
C THR A 48 12.24 -10.67 4.28
N VAL A 49 13.25 -9.81 4.20
CA VAL A 49 13.86 -9.40 2.94
C VAL A 49 15.26 -9.96 2.85
N TYR A 50 15.56 -10.64 1.75
CA TYR A 50 16.84 -11.28 1.49
C TYR A 50 17.56 -10.58 0.34
N ARG A 51 18.89 -10.53 0.39
CA ARG A 51 19.74 -10.38 -0.79
C ARG A 51 19.79 -11.71 -1.51
N ALA A 52 19.59 -11.72 -2.83
CA ALA A 52 19.64 -12.93 -3.63
C ALA A 52 20.36 -12.70 -4.95
N HIS A 53 20.91 -13.78 -5.52
CA HIS A 53 21.45 -13.80 -6.87
C HIS A 53 20.46 -14.44 -7.83
N ASP A 54 20.09 -13.71 -8.87
CA ASP A 54 19.29 -14.21 -9.99
C ASP A 54 20.26 -14.87 -11.01
N HIS A 55 20.22 -16.20 -11.06
CA HIS A 55 21.10 -16.98 -11.94
C HIS A 55 20.72 -16.85 -13.41
N SER A 56 19.46 -16.56 -13.73
CA SER A 56 18.97 -16.40 -15.10
C SER A 56 19.46 -15.10 -15.74
N LEU A 57 19.38 -14.00 -14.98
CA LEU A 57 19.78 -12.66 -15.46
C LEU A 57 21.15 -12.21 -14.92
N ARG A 58 21.85 -13.07 -14.14
CA ARG A 58 23.18 -12.81 -13.55
C ARG A 58 23.27 -11.46 -12.83
N ARG A 59 22.25 -11.17 -12.00
CA ARG A 59 22.16 -9.92 -11.26
C ARG A 59 21.83 -10.17 -9.78
N THR A 60 22.08 -9.17 -8.95
CA THR A 60 21.65 -9.17 -7.56
C THR A 60 20.27 -8.53 -7.46
N VAL A 61 19.38 -9.16 -6.66
CA VAL A 61 18.01 -8.71 -6.41
C VAL A 61 17.71 -8.75 -4.92
N ALA A 62 16.65 -8.10 -4.50
CA ALA A 62 16.02 -8.31 -3.21
C ALA A 62 14.86 -9.28 -3.35
N ILE A 63 14.71 -10.20 -2.39
CA ILE A 63 13.54 -11.10 -2.31
C ILE A 63 12.83 -10.81 -0.99
N LYS A 64 11.58 -10.36 -1.08
CA LYS A 64 10.68 -10.18 0.06
C LYS A 64 9.84 -11.44 0.20
N GLU A 65 9.90 -12.08 1.38
CA GLU A 65 9.10 -13.24 1.75
C GLU A 65 7.99 -12.80 2.69
N TYR A 66 6.76 -13.24 2.47
CA TYR A 66 5.67 -13.05 3.43
C TYR A 66 5.89 -13.98 4.62
N MET A 67 6.32 -13.41 5.75
CA MET A 67 6.64 -14.13 6.99
C MET A 67 6.17 -13.34 8.21
N PRO A 68 4.86 -13.34 8.51
CA PRO A 68 4.31 -12.61 9.66
C PRO A 68 4.65 -13.36 10.96
N GLY A 69 5.74 -13.00 11.63
CA GLY A 69 6.29 -13.69 12.78
C GLY A 69 5.32 -13.85 13.96
N ALA A 70 4.31 -12.96 14.09
CA ALA A 70 3.26 -13.09 15.09
C ALA A 70 2.25 -14.22 14.79
N LEU A 71 2.06 -14.58 13.51
CA LEU A 71 1.05 -15.54 13.06
C LEU A 71 1.66 -16.88 12.59
N ALA A 72 2.90 -16.83 12.12
CA ALA A 72 3.55 -17.95 11.45
C ALA A 72 4.90 -18.31 12.06
N THR A 73 5.31 -19.52 11.78
CA THR A 73 6.64 -20.03 12.10
C THR A 73 7.14 -20.88 10.94
N ARG A 74 8.45 -21.11 10.88
CA ARG A 74 9.06 -21.98 9.87
C ARG A 74 9.17 -23.40 10.39
N ALA A 75 8.65 -24.36 9.62
CA ALA A 75 8.81 -25.77 9.88
C ALA A 75 10.22 -26.26 9.47
N PRO A 76 10.68 -27.45 9.94
CA PRO A 76 12.01 -27.98 9.63
C PRO A 76 12.27 -28.21 8.13
N ASP A 77 11.24 -28.43 7.33
CA ASP A 77 11.32 -28.56 5.87
C ASP A 77 11.40 -27.21 5.13
N GLY A 78 11.41 -26.08 5.88
CA GLY A 78 11.48 -24.74 5.36
C GLY A 78 10.10 -24.14 5.00
N SER A 79 9.01 -24.86 5.17
CA SER A 79 7.66 -24.35 4.92
C SER A 79 7.20 -23.38 6.02
N VAL A 80 6.34 -22.42 5.64
CA VAL A 80 5.70 -21.47 6.57
C VAL A 80 4.35 -22.03 6.98
N ILE A 81 4.15 -22.19 8.27
CA ILE A 81 2.93 -22.72 8.87
C ILE A 81 2.38 -21.75 9.93
N ALA A 82 1.08 -21.77 10.15
CA ALA A 82 0.48 -21.00 11.24
C ALA A 82 0.97 -21.52 12.59
N ARG A 83 1.25 -20.61 13.53
CA ARG A 83 1.65 -20.96 14.92
C ARG A 83 0.56 -21.72 15.64
N GLU A 84 -0.70 -21.36 15.37
CA GLU A 84 -1.89 -21.96 15.95
C GLU A 84 -2.98 -22.13 14.89
N PRO A 85 -3.80 -23.21 14.96
CA PRO A 85 -4.81 -23.50 13.94
C PRO A 85 -5.79 -22.33 13.68
N GLN A 86 -6.13 -21.56 14.71
CA GLN A 86 -7.02 -20.41 14.60
C GLN A 86 -6.39 -19.25 13.79
N MET A 87 -5.08 -19.19 13.65
CA MET A 87 -4.37 -18.16 12.88
C MET A 87 -4.32 -18.47 11.38
N GLN A 88 -4.65 -19.71 10.98
CA GLN A 88 -4.54 -20.17 9.59
C GLN A 88 -5.34 -19.30 8.61
N ALA A 89 -6.57 -18.94 8.95
CA ALA A 89 -7.42 -18.11 8.09
C ALA A 89 -6.86 -16.68 7.93
N THR A 90 -6.29 -16.12 9.00
CA THR A 90 -5.66 -14.79 8.97
C THR A 90 -4.36 -14.81 8.19
N LEU A 91 -3.54 -15.85 8.36
CA LEU A 91 -2.31 -16.07 7.59
C LEU A 91 -2.63 -16.15 6.09
N ALA A 92 -3.65 -16.93 5.70
CA ALA A 92 -4.06 -17.05 4.29
C ALA A 92 -4.56 -15.73 3.69
N ARG A 93 -5.32 -14.92 4.44
CA ARG A 93 -5.75 -13.59 3.98
C ARG A 93 -4.58 -12.64 3.77
N GLY A 94 -3.63 -12.63 4.71
CA GLY A 94 -2.42 -11.81 4.56
C GLY A 94 -1.56 -12.24 3.37
N LEU A 95 -1.45 -13.55 3.12
CA LEU A 95 -0.78 -14.10 1.93
C LEU A 95 -1.43 -13.60 0.63
N HIS A 96 -2.76 -13.70 0.55
CA HIS A 96 -3.50 -13.21 -0.61
C HIS A 96 -3.30 -11.70 -0.84
N SER A 97 -3.30 -10.93 0.25
CA SER A 97 -3.06 -9.48 0.19
C SER A 97 -1.63 -9.15 -0.26
N PHE A 98 -0.63 -9.91 0.21
CA PHE A 98 0.76 -9.76 -0.24
C PHE A 98 0.91 -10.03 -1.75
N LEU A 99 0.25 -11.07 -2.27
CA LEU A 99 0.24 -11.36 -3.71
C LEU A 99 -0.48 -10.27 -4.51
N ASN A 100 -1.56 -9.70 -3.99
CA ASN A 100 -2.27 -8.59 -4.63
C ASN A 100 -1.41 -7.32 -4.65
N GLU A 101 -0.67 -7.03 -3.57
CA GLU A 101 0.33 -5.95 -3.52
C GLU A 101 1.39 -6.13 -4.60
N ALA A 102 1.95 -7.34 -4.73
CA ALA A 102 2.94 -7.64 -5.76
C ALA A 102 2.40 -7.46 -7.19
N ARG A 103 1.16 -7.92 -7.44
CA ARG A 103 0.48 -7.75 -8.75
C ARG A 103 0.26 -6.28 -9.08
N LEU A 104 -0.13 -5.50 -8.08
CA LEU A 104 -0.39 -4.09 -8.23
C LEU A 104 0.90 -3.32 -8.52
N LEU A 105 1.95 -3.53 -7.71
CA LEU A 105 3.26 -2.91 -7.92
C LEU A 105 3.86 -3.23 -9.28
N ALA A 106 3.68 -4.45 -9.78
CA ALA A 106 4.19 -4.87 -11.08
C ALA A 106 3.54 -4.13 -12.28
N GLN A 107 2.43 -3.42 -12.05
CA GLN A 107 1.76 -2.63 -13.10
C GLN A 107 2.36 -1.23 -13.28
N PHE A 108 3.13 -0.75 -12.30
CA PHE A 108 3.67 0.59 -12.32
C PHE A 108 5.17 0.59 -12.64
N ASP A 109 5.57 1.47 -13.53
CA ASP A 109 6.97 1.78 -13.83
C ASP A 109 7.22 3.26 -13.57
N HIS A 110 7.83 3.55 -12.43
CA HIS A 110 8.14 4.91 -12.01
C HIS A 110 9.45 4.93 -11.22
N PRO A 111 10.36 5.91 -11.42
CA PRO A 111 11.68 5.93 -10.76
C PRO A 111 11.62 6.02 -9.23
N ALA A 112 10.53 6.57 -8.67
CA ALA A 112 10.31 6.63 -7.23
C ALA A 112 9.47 5.46 -6.66
N LEU A 113 9.17 4.42 -7.45
CA LEU A 113 8.52 3.19 -7.00
C LEU A 113 9.45 2.00 -7.16
N ILE A 114 9.41 1.09 -6.19
CA ILE A 114 10.20 -0.14 -6.27
C ILE A 114 9.74 -1.02 -7.42
N ARG A 115 10.67 -1.47 -8.27
CA ARG A 115 10.35 -2.33 -9.39
C ARG A 115 10.25 -3.78 -8.96
N VAL A 116 9.09 -4.42 -9.21
CA VAL A 116 8.86 -5.85 -9.01
C VAL A 116 9.21 -6.60 -10.30
N TYR A 117 10.03 -7.64 -10.17
CA TYR A 117 10.46 -8.46 -11.31
C TYR A 117 9.64 -9.74 -11.45
N ARG A 118 9.33 -10.38 -10.31
CA ARG A 118 8.59 -11.65 -10.25
C ARG A 118 7.97 -11.82 -8.87
N PHE A 119 6.84 -12.52 -8.80
CA PHE A 119 6.26 -13.01 -7.55
C PHE A 119 5.72 -14.43 -7.76
N TRP A 120 5.73 -15.25 -6.72
CA TRP A 120 5.27 -16.64 -6.76
C TRP A 120 4.97 -17.16 -5.37
N GLU A 121 4.23 -18.28 -5.32
CA GLU A 121 3.97 -19.03 -4.09
C GLU A 121 4.87 -20.25 -4.04
N GLN A 122 5.49 -20.50 -2.89
CA GLN A 122 6.32 -21.65 -2.59
C GLN A 122 6.45 -21.80 -1.07
N ASN A 123 6.71 -23.02 -0.56
CA ASN A 123 6.95 -23.27 0.87
C ASN A 123 5.83 -22.78 1.79
N GLY A 124 4.55 -22.84 1.37
CA GLY A 124 3.41 -22.37 2.16
C GLY A 124 3.34 -20.86 2.36
N THR A 125 4.13 -20.09 1.60
CA THR A 125 4.17 -18.62 1.62
C THR A 125 4.32 -18.06 0.20
N ALA A 126 4.54 -16.74 0.08
CA ALA A 126 4.82 -16.07 -1.17
C ALA A 126 6.11 -15.27 -1.10
N TYR A 127 6.73 -15.15 -2.28
CA TYR A 127 7.96 -14.40 -2.51
C TYR A 127 7.75 -13.35 -3.59
N MET A 128 8.45 -12.24 -3.45
CA MET A 128 8.50 -11.15 -4.43
C MET A 128 9.97 -10.80 -4.70
N ALA A 129 10.43 -11.08 -5.90
CA ALA A 129 11.75 -10.61 -6.38
C ALA A 129 11.60 -9.19 -6.91
N MET A 130 12.45 -8.29 -6.41
CA MET A 130 12.38 -6.87 -6.70
C MET A 130 13.77 -6.25 -6.82
N GLN A 131 13.82 -5.01 -7.26
CA GLN A 131 15.04 -4.23 -7.33
C GLN A 131 15.73 -4.19 -5.96
N LEU A 132 17.04 -4.50 -5.95
CA LEU A 132 17.87 -4.22 -4.78
C LEU A 132 18.16 -2.72 -4.75
N CYS A 133 17.67 -2.05 -3.72
CA CYS A 133 17.89 -0.64 -3.48
C CYS A 133 19.13 -0.45 -2.61
N GLN A 134 20.06 0.39 -3.05
CA GLN A 134 21.22 0.83 -2.27
C GLN A 134 21.01 2.30 -1.92
N GLY A 135 21.10 2.62 -0.64
CA GLY A 135 20.80 3.96 -0.13
C GLY A 135 20.46 3.95 1.35
N ARG A 136 19.92 5.05 1.83
CA ARG A 136 19.54 5.22 3.25
C ARG A 136 18.08 5.60 3.38
N THR A 137 17.39 5.01 4.38
CA THR A 137 16.02 5.42 4.72
C THR A 137 15.99 6.85 5.24
N LEU A 138 14.84 7.53 5.12
CA LEU A 138 14.70 8.88 5.66
C LEU A 138 14.94 8.91 7.18
N ARG A 139 14.64 7.80 7.89
CA ARG A 139 14.96 7.69 9.32
C ARG A 139 16.46 7.71 9.55
N ALA A 140 17.23 6.92 8.84
CA ALA A 140 18.69 6.88 8.94
C ALA A 140 19.32 8.21 8.54
N LEU A 141 18.82 8.85 7.48
CA LEU A 141 19.26 10.19 7.06
C LEU A 141 18.97 11.25 8.13
N ARG A 142 17.79 11.21 8.77
CA ARG A 142 17.43 12.15 9.84
C ARG A 142 18.36 12.03 11.03
N GLN A 143 18.82 10.83 11.35
CA GLN A 143 19.78 10.59 12.43
C GLN A 143 21.19 11.08 12.07
N ALA A 144 21.65 10.80 10.83
CA ALA A 144 22.99 11.11 10.40
C ALA A 144 23.18 12.59 10.00
N GLU A 145 22.19 13.16 9.32
CA GLU A 145 22.29 14.48 8.66
C GLU A 145 21.07 15.38 8.97
N PRO A 146 20.76 15.64 10.26
CA PRO A 146 19.53 16.31 10.66
C PRO A 146 19.35 17.71 10.05
N ARG A 147 20.42 18.45 9.85
CA ARG A 147 20.35 19.81 9.27
C ARG A 147 20.05 19.78 7.77
N LEU A 148 20.62 18.82 7.05
CA LEU A 148 20.39 18.65 5.62
C LEU A 148 18.91 18.34 5.35
N VAL A 149 18.41 17.28 5.99
CA VAL A 149 17.04 16.77 5.74
C VAL A 149 15.94 17.70 6.30
N ALA A 150 16.27 18.64 7.19
CA ALA A 150 15.33 19.65 7.68
C ALA A 150 15.27 20.90 6.77
N SER A 151 16.14 21.02 5.76
CA SER A 151 16.16 22.18 4.89
C SER A 151 15.06 22.13 3.83
N GLU A 152 14.33 23.22 3.62
CA GLU A 152 13.22 23.27 2.64
C GLU A 152 13.65 22.94 1.22
N PRO A 153 14.81 23.39 0.69
CA PRO A 153 15.24 23.00 -0.66
C PRO A 153 15.40 21.50 -0.81
N TRP A 154 16.00 20.83 0.18
CA TRP A 154 16.18 19.39 0.16
C TRP A 154 14.85 18.66 0.25
N LEU A 155 13.95 19.09 1.17
CA LEU A 155 12.62 18.52 1.33
C LEU A 155 11.82 18.61 0.02
N LYS A 156 11.83 19.74 -0.66
CA LYS A 156 11.13 19.92 -1.93
C LYS A 156 11.71 19.05 -3.05
N HIS A 157 13.03 18.91 -3.09
CA HIS A 157 13.70 18.03 -4.06
C HIS A 157 13.30 16.56 -3.84
N MET A 158 13.31 16.11 -2.60
CA MET A 158 12.89 14.75 -2.22
C MET A 158 11.40 14.52 -2.47
N LEU A 159 10.54 15.50 -2.19
CA LEU A 159 9.10 15.38 -2.33
C LEU A 159 8.63 15.25 -3.78
N SER A 160 9.24 15.96 -4.73
CA SER A 160 8.72 16.01 -6.10
C SER A 160 8.55 14.63 -6.73
N PRO A 161 9.57 13.74 -6.78
CA PRO A 161 9.39 12.41 -7.35
C PRO A 161 8.42 11.51 -6.55
N ILE A 162 8.34 11.68 -5.22
CA ILE A 162 7.40 10.93 -4.38
C ILE A 162 5.96 11.33 -4.69
N LEU A 163 5.70 12.62 -4.86
CA LEU A 163 4.37 13.12 -5.19
C LEU A 163 3.94 12.69 -6.59
N ASP A 164 4.86 12.71 -7.57
CA ASP A 164 4.59 12.20 -8.92
C ASP A 164 4.22 10.71 -8.89
N ALA A 165 4.92 9.91 -8.07
CA ALA A 165 4.60 8.49 -7.86
C ALA A 165 3.23 8.31 -7.19
N LEU A 166 2.91 9.09 -6.16
CA LEU A 166 1.60 9.03 -5.49
C LEU A 166 0.46 9.46 -6.42
N GLU A 167 0.65 10.48 -7.26
CA GLU A 167 -0.34 10.87 -8.26
C GLU A 167 -0.63 9.73 -9.25
N LEU A 168 0.42 9.04 -9.72
CA LEU A 168 0.27 7.87 -10.58
C LEU A 168 -0.55 6.76 -9.88
N LEU A 169 -0.25 6.46 -8.63
CA LEU A 169 -0.97 5.46 -7.84
C LEU A 169 -2.43 5.87 -7.62
N HIS A 170 -2.67 7.10 -7.16
CA HIS A 170 -4.00 7.62 -6.87
C HIS A 170 -4.90 7.71 -8.10
N ALA A 171 -4.32 7.98 -9.29
CA ALA A 171 -5.06 7.96 -10.55
C ALA A 171 -5.60 6.56 -10.91
N ASN A 172 -5.03 5.50 -10.32
CA ASN A 172 -5.45 4.11 -10.48
C ASN A 172 -6.13 3.55 -9.21
N ASP A 173 -6.70 4.42 -8.37
CA ASP A 173 -7.38 4.07 -7.11
C ASP A 173 -6.53 3.19 -6.16
N CYS A 174 -5.20 3.34 -6.28
CA CYS A 174 -4.21 2.67 -5.46
C CYS A 174 -3.65 3.63 -4.41
N TYR A 175 -3.67 3.25 -3.14
CA TYR A 175 -3.14 4.05 -2.04
C TYR A 175 -2.02 3.29 -1.33
N HIS A 176 -0.95 4.00 -0.96
CA HIS A 176 0.23 3.39 -0.35
C HIS A 176 -0.03 2.90 1.08
N ARG A 177 -0.70 3.71 1.90
CA ARG A 177 -1.19 3.39 3.25
C ARG A 177 -0.14 3.05 4.31
N ASP A 178 1.14 3.06 3.97
CA ASP A 178 2.25 2.82 4.92
C ASP A 178 3.44 3.77 4.69
N ILE A 179 3.15 5.03 4.31
CA ILE A 179 4.18 6.05 4.16
C ILE A 179 4.76 6.37 5.54
N SER A 180 6.08 6.20 5.68
CA SER A 180 6.82 6.48 6.91
C SER A 180 8.29 6.71 6.59
N PRO A 181 9.10 7.26 7.52
CA PRO A 181 10.53 7.46 7.28
C PRO A 181 11.33 6.18 7.02
N ASP A 182 10.78 5.02 7.39
CA ASP A 182 11.39 3.71 7.16
C ASP A 182 11.10 3.18 5.75
N ASN A 183 9.97 3.62 5.17
CA ASN A 183 9.48 3.16 3.85
C ASN A 183 9.77 4.15 2.73
N ILE A 184 10.57 5.17 2.99
CA ILE A 184 11.15 6.05 1.96
C ILE A 184 12.66 5.95 2.07
N MET A 185 13.30 5.53 0.97
CA MET A 185 14.75 5.45 0.85
C MET A 185 15.25 6.48 -0.14
N VAL A 186 16.31 7.18 0.19
CA VAL A 186 17.08 7.97 -0.78
C VAL A 186 18.22 7.10 -1.27
N LEU A 187 18.18 6.75 -2.54
CA LEU A 187 19.20 5.94 -3.19
C LEU A 187 20.54 6.68 -3.24
N ASP A 188 21.63 5.95 -3.42
CA ASP A 188 22.98 6.56 -3.58
C ASP A 188 23.05 7.49 -4.80
N SER A 189 22.15 7.33 -5.77
CA SER A 189 21.93 8.25 -6.88
C SER A 189 21.26 9.56 -6.52
N GLY A 190 20.75 9.70 -5.27
CA GLY A 190 19.97 10.84 -4.81
C GLY A 190 18.46 10.74 -5.10
N VAL A 191 18.00 9.72 -5.81
CA VAL A 191 16.59 9.53 -6.14
C VAL A 191 15.84 8.96 -4.93
N PRO A 192 14.77 9.60 -4.44
CA PRO A 192 13.92 9.04 -3.40
C PRO A 192 13.03 7.93 -3.98
N MET A 193 12.82 6.88 -3.20
CA MET A 193 12.04 5.71 -3.60
C MET A 193 11.09 5.30 -2.49
N LEU A 194 9.83 5.08 -2.84
CA LEU A 194 8.83 4.46 -1.98
C LEU A 194 9.08 2.94 -1.98
N LEU A 195 9.20 2.41 -0.77
CA LEU A 195 9.29 0.98 -0.52
C LEU A 195 7.89 0.42 -0.18
N ASP A 196 7.80 -0.64 0.46
CA ASP A 196 6.68 -1.43 0.97
C ASP A 196 5.30 -0.74 1.06
N PHE A 197 4.32 -1.30 0.34
CA PHE A 197 2.90 -0.96 0.50
C PHE A 197 2.28 -1.65 1.72
N GLY A 198 1.30 -1.02 2.34
CA GLY A 198 0.67 -1.53 3.56
C GLY A 198 -0.43 -2.58 3.36
N ALA A 199 -0.62 -3.12 2.14
CA ALA A 199 -1.74 -3.99 1.82
C ALA A 199 -1.80 -5.28 2.66
N ALA A 200 -0.67 -5.98 2.83
CA ALA A 200 -0.62 -7.21 3.64
C ALA A 200 -0.93 -6.94 5.12
N ARG A 201 -0.48 -5.81 5.64
CA ARG A 201 -0.73 -5.36 7.01
C ARG A 201 -2.21 -5.04 7.24
N GLN A 202 -2.84 -4.33 6.32
CA GLN A 202 -4.24 -3.95 6.41
C GLN A 202 -5.16 -5.17 6.40
N ALA A 203 -4.95 -6.13 5.50
CA ALA A 203 -5.77 -7.35 5.44
C ALA A 203 -5.71 -8.20 6.73
N MET A 204 -4.64 -8.08 7.50
CA MET A 204 -4.51 -8.74 8.80
C MET A 204 -5.19 -7.96 9.92
N GLY A 205 -5.18 -6.62 9.86
CA GLY A 205 -5.89 -5.76 10.81
C GLY A 205 -7.41 -5.97 10.76
N ASP A 206 -7.98 -6.05 9.56
CA ASP A 206 -9.42 -6.26 9.34
C ASP A 206 -9.91 -7.64 9.83
N ALA A 207 -9.00 -8.60 9.99
CA ALA A 207 -9.32 -9.98 10.31
C ALA A 207 -9.35 -10.29 11.81
N THR A 208 -8.79 -9.44 12.63
CA THR A 208 -8.61 -9.67 14.06
C THR A 208 -9.15 -8.45 14.82
N GLN A 209 -10.42 -8.51 15.22
CA GLN A 209 -11.00 -7.53 16.14
C GLN A 209 -10.25 -7.42 17.48
N ALA A 210 -9.28 -8.29 17.75
CA ALA A 210 -8.50 -8.35 18.98
C ALA A 210 -7.02 -8.00 18.82
N LEU A 211 -6.46 -7.95 17.61
CA LEU A 211 -5.11 -7.47 17.38
C LEU A 211 -5.22 -6.01 16.95
N THR A 212 -4.74 -5.13 17.81
CA THR A 212 -4.53 -3.69 17.57
C THR A 212 -4.21 -3.46 16.10
N VAL A 213 -5.02 -2.63 15.44
CA VAL A 213 -4.77 -2.17 14.07
C VAL A 213 -3.28 -1.88 13.93
N ILE A 214 -2.59 -2.65 13.08
CA ILE A 214 -1.12 -2.59 13.00
C ILE A 214 -0.76 -1.40 12.12
N VAL A 215 -0.93 -0.23 12.66
CA VAL A 215 -0.52 1.04 12.07
C VAL A 215 0.78 1.52 12.71
N LYS A 216 1.49 2.43 12.06
CA LYS A 216 2.66 3.10 12.64
C LYS A 216 2.20 4.36 13.39
N PRO A 217 2.14 4.34 14.75
CA PRO A 217 1.74 5.52 15.50
C PRO A 217 2.62 6.72 15.13
N GLY A 218 1.98 7.89 14.99
CA GLY A 218 2.68 9.11 14.58
C GLY A 218 2.81 9.31 13.06
N PHE A 219 2.47 8.31 12.24
CA PHE A 219 2.47 8.44 10.78
C PHE A 219 1.12 8.04 10.17
N ALA A 220 0.33 7.26 10.86
CA ALA A 220 -0.98 6.80 10.42
C ALA A 220 -2.09 7.82 10.74
N PRO A 221 -2.91 8.22 9.77
CA PRO A 221 -4.09 9.06 9.98
C PRO A 221 -5.22 8.29 10.66
N ILE A 222 -6.23 9.03 11.14
CA ILE A 222 -7.33 8.47 11.93
C ILE A 222 -8.14 7.41 11.18
N GLU A 223 -8.34 7.58 9.88
CA GLU A 223 -9.08 6.65 9.03
C GLU A 223 -8.41 5.28 8.85
N GLN A 224 -7.17 5.12 9.29
CA GLN A 224 -6.51 3.82 9.31
C GLN A 224 -6.74 3.04 10.61
N TYR A 225 -7.31 3.69 11.65
CA TYR A 225 -7.63 3.05 12.92
C TYR A 225 -9.07 2.53 12.98
N ASP A 226 -9.91 2.91 12.02
CA ASP A 226 -11.31 2.52 11.96
C ASP A 226 -11.66 2.03 10.55
N SER A 227 -12.21 0.81 10.44
CA SER A 227 -12.63 0.21 9.18
C SER A 227 -13.89 0.87 8.57
N VAL A 228 -14.59 1.71 9.32
CA VAL A 228 -15.78 2.45 8.85
C VAL A 228 -15.37 3.71 8.09
N LEU A 229 -14.22 4.29 8.42
CA LEU A 229 -13.74 5.50 7.78
C LEU A 229 -13.14 5.22 6.40
N GLU A 230 -13.57 5.97 5.41
CA GLU A 230 -13.08 5.85 4.04
C GLU A 230 -11.63 6.31 3.93
N GLN A 231 -10.80 5.47 3.33
CA GLN A 231 -9.41 5.79 2.99
C GLN A 231 -9.31 6.26 1.55
N GLY A 232 -8.40 7.17 1.28
CA GLY A 232 -8.21 7.74 -0.04
C GLY A 232 -6.86 8.44 -0.21
N PRO A 233 -6.67 9.24 -1.26
CA PRO A 233 -5.45 10.02 -1.47
C PRO A 233 -5.02 10.84 -0.25
N TRP A 234 -5.98 11.37 0.50
CA TRP A 234 -5.75 12.13 1.73
C TRP A 234 -5.08 11.33 2.84
N THR A 235 -5.20 9.99 2.83
CA THR A 235 -4.53 9.09 3.76
C THR A 235 -3.00 9.18 3.57
N ASP A 236 -2.53 9.07 2.34
CA ASP A 236 -1.12 9.19 2.00
C ASP A 236 -0.59 10.61 2.20
N VAL A 237 -1.41 11.63 1.94
CA VAL A 237 -1.07 13.05 2.19
C VAL A 237 -0.79 13.30 3.67
N TYR A 238 -1.62 12.76 4.59
CA TYR A 238 -1.34 12.87 6.03
C TYR A 238 -0.03 12.21 6.41
N SER A 239 0.16 10.97 5.96
CA SER A 239 1.37 10.19 6.28
C SER A 239 2.64 10.89 5.75
N LEU A 240 2.58 11.48 4.56
CA LEU A 240 3.68 12.26 4.01
C LEU A 240 3.92 13.55 4.80
N GLY A 241 2.84 14.25 5.22
CA GLY A 241 2.93 15.39 6.14
C GLY A 241 3.61 15.02 7.46
N ALA A 242 3.30 13.84 8.01
CA ALA A 242 3.93 13.33 9.23
C ALA A 242 5.42 13.00 9.03
N VAL A 243 5.80 12.47 7.86
CA VAL A 243 7.21 12.29 7.49
C VAL A 243 7.94 13.63 7.44
N LEU A 244 7.36 14.64 6.80
CA LEU A 244 7.95 15.99 6.72
C LEU A 244 8.12 16.60 8.10
N HIS A 245 7.09 16.52 8.94
CA HIS A 245 7.16 16.98 10.34
C HIS A 245 8.30 16.29 11.08
N PHE A 246 8.43 14.96 10.96
CA PHE A 246 9.53 14.21 11.56
C PHE A 246 10.90 14.64 11.05
N LEU A 247 11.04 14.88 9.74
CA LEU A 247 12.33 15.33 9.17
C LEU A 247 12.73 16.71 9.66
N VAL A 248 11.77 17.60 9.88
CA VAL A 248 12.01 18.97 10.37
C VAL A 248 12.30 18.96 11.87
N THR A 249 11.45 18.32 12.68
CA THR A 249 11.50 18.41 14.14
C THR A 249 12.35 17.32 14.80
N GLY A 250 12.55 16.18 14.14
CA GLY A 250 13.15 14.97 14.71
C GLY A 250 12.19 14.14 15.57
N GLN A 251 10.95 14.59 15.74
CA GLN A 251 9.94 13.93 16.56
C GLN A 251 8.78 13.44 15.71
N PRO A 252 8.27 12.20 15.93
CA PRO A 252 7.05 11.75 15.29
C PRO A 252 5.87 12.61 15.76
N VAL A 253 4.85 12.71 14.92
CA VAL A 253 3.59 13.39 15.27
C VAL A 253 2.88 12.61 16.37
N THR A 254 2.20 13.31 17.28
CA THR A 254 1.28 12.66 18.23
C THR A 254 0.27 11.81 17.45
N ALA A 255 0.03 10.56 17.90
CA ALA A 255 -0.89 9.64 17.22
C ALA A 255 -2.25 10.29 16.94
N SER A 256 -2.77 10.13 15.73
CA SER A 256 -3.97 10.83 15.24
C SER A 256 -5.19 10.61 16.15
N VAL A 257 -5.36 9.40 16.72
CA VAL A 257 -6.42 9.10 17.70
C VAL A 257 -6.35 9.96 18.96
N SER A 258 -5.15 10.28 19.44
CA SER A 258 -4.95 11.12 20.62
C SER A 258 -5.20 12.62 20.34
N ARG A 259 -5.27 12.99 19.08
CA ARG A 259 -5.49 14.37 18.62
C ARG A 259 -6.96 14.73 18.39
N LEU A 260 -7.88 13.72 18.45
CA LEU A 260 -9.31 13.91 18.12
C LEU A 260 -10.04 14.91 19.04
N LEU A 261 -9.83 14.78 20.36
CA LEU A 261 -10.55 15.62 21.32
C LEU A 261 -9.88 16.99 21.52
N LYS A 262 -8.56 17.00 21.56
CA LYS A 262 -7.75 18.21 21.68
C LYS A 262 -6.43 17.94 20.95
N ASP A 263 -6.17 18.73 19.93
CA ASP A 263 -4.94 18.60 19.17
C ASP A 263 -3.77 19.31 19.90
N PRO A 264 -2.84 18.57 20.51
CA PRO A 264 -1.68 19.14 21.19
C PRO A 264 -0.53 19.46 20.25
N LEU A 265 -0.64 19.11 18.94
CA LEU A 265 0.46 19.27 17.99
C LEU A 265 0.73 20.75 17.69
N PRO A 266 1.92 21.29 18.05
CA PRO A 266 2.27 22.65 17.66
C PRO A 266 2.34 22.78 16.15
N ARG A 267 1.82 23.90 15.63
CA ARG A 267 1.92 24.20 14.20
C ARG A 267 3.37 24.54 13.86
N LEU A 268 3.86 23.98 12.76
CA LEU A 268 5.20 24.32 12.25
C LEU A 268 5.26 25.80 11.81
N ALA A 269 4.15 26.34 11.30
CA ALA A 269 4.06 27.76 10.91
C ALA A 269 4.22 28.74 12.07
N ASP A 270 3.91 28.30 13.31
CA ASP A 270 3.98 29.11 14.52
C ASP A 270 5.25 28.78 15.34
N THR A 271 6.07 27.83 14.88
CA THR A 271 7.29 27.39 15.59
C THR A 271 8.49 28.25 15.17
N PRO A 272 9.08 29.04 16.09
CA PRO A 272 10.24 29.89 15.77
C PRO A 272 11.49 29.04 15.48
N GLY A 273 12.38 29.57 14.65
CA GLY A 273 13.70 28.99 14.38
C GLY A 273 13.71 27.86 13.37
N LEU A 274 12.59 27.50 12.75
CA LEU A 274 12.56 26.54 11.65
C LEU A 274 13.02 27.22 10.34
N ALA A 275 13.89 26.51 9.60
CA ALA A 275 14.38 26.99 8.29
C ALA A 275 13.38 26.68 7.15
N LEU A 276 12.10 27.04 7.37
CA LEU A 276 11.01 26.82 6.43
C LEU A 276 10.33 28.15 6.05
N SER A 277 9.90 28.26 4.82
CA SER A 277 9.01 29.36 4.43
C SER A 277 7.64 29.20 5.13
N PRO A 278 6.96 30.31 5.48
CA PRO A 278 5.63 30.23 6.10
C PRO A 278 4.59 29.48 5.23
N ALA A 279 4.74 29.53 3.91
CA ALA A 279 3.86 28.82 2.99
C ALA A 279 4.06 27.30 3.09
N PHE A 280 5.31 26.82 3.11
CA PHE A 280 5.64 25.40 3.19
C PHE A 280 5.27 24.83 4.57
N ALA A 281 5.55 25.57 5.66
CA ALA A 281 5.15 25.17 7.01
C ALA A 281 3.62 24.99 7.11
N ARG A 282 2.83 25.98 6.63
CA ARG A 282 1.35 25.88 6.60
C ARG A 282 0.85 24.70 5.73
N ALA A 283 1.56 24.37 4.65
CA ALA A 283 1.19 23.24 3.81
C ALA A 283 1.32 21.92 4.58
N ILE A 284 2.41 21.74 5.33
CA ILE A 284 2.62 20.57 6.19
C ILE A 284 1.55 20.53 7.29
N ASP A 285 1.29 21.64 7.98
CA ASP A 285 0.27 21.71 9.03
C ASP A 285 -1.12 21.31 8.50
N ARG A 286 -1.47 21.75 7.28
CA ARG A 286 -2.73 21.39 6.64
C ARG A 286 -2.80 19.92 6.25
N ALA A 287 -1.69 19.32 5.79
CA ALA A 287 -1.62 17.88 5.52
C ALA A 287 -1.86 17.06 6.79
N LEU A 288 -1.46 17.60 7.97
CA LEU A 288 -1.59 16.96 9.27
C LEU A 288 -2.94 17.19 9.97
N THR A 289 -3.92 17.82 9.31
CA THR A 289 -5.28 17.97 9.85
C THR A 289 -5.87 16.58 10.16
N VAL A 290 -6.44 16.43 11.37
CA VAL A 290 -6.88 15.11 11.86
C VAL A 290 -8.05 14.57 11.04
N HIS A 291 -9.05 15.40 10.76
CA HIS A 291 -10.25 15.02 10.03
C HIS A 291 -9.98 14.95 8.51
N PRO A 292 -10.29 13.81 7.84
CA PRO A 292 -10.02 13.64 6.42
C PRO A 292 -10.70 14.66 5.51
N GLU A 293 -11.91 15.11 5.87
CA GLU A 293 -12.70 16.11 5.14
C GLU A 293 -12.04 17.48 5.06
N ASP A 294 -11.22 17.82 6.07
CA ASP A 294 -10.51 19.11 6.16
C ASP A 294 -9.13 19.08 5.50
N ARG A 295 -8.69 17.89 5.05
CA ARG A 295 -7.42 17.73 4.34
C ARG A 295 -7.53 18.08 2.87
N ILE A 296 -6.39 18.23 2.26
CA ILE A 296 -6.25 18.42 0.83
C ILE A 296 -6.73 17.16 0.10
N ARG A 297 -7.81 17.31 -0.66
CA ARG A 297 -8.32 16.24 -1.52
C ARG A 297 -7.70 16.36 -2.91
N ARG A 298 -7.43 15.24 -3.60
CA ARG A 298 -6.90 14.99 -4.98
C ARG A 298 -6.17 16.16 -5.70
N GLY A 299 -5.07 15.86 -6.39
CA GLY A 299 -4.40 16.74 -7.39
C GLY A 299 -3.80 18.05 -6.87
N ALA A 300 -4.53 18.79 -6.05
CA ALA A 300 -4.06 20.00 -5.37
C ALA A 300 -3.08 19.68 -4.22
N GLY A 301 -3.02 18.41 -3.74
CA GLY A 301 -2.19 18.03 -2.60
C GLY A 301 -0.70 18.15 -2.89
N ALA A 302 -0.27 17.64 -4.03
CA ALA A 302 1.12 17.70 -4.47
C ALA A 302 1.58 19.14 -4.74
N ALA A 303 0.79 19.91 -5.50
CA ALA A 303 1.09 21.30 -5.79
C ALA A 303 1.17 22.14 -4.52
N HIS A 304 0.26 21.88 -3.56
CA HIS A 304 0.21 22.59 -2.29
C HIS A 304 1.41 22.26 -1.39
N LEU A 305 1.78 20.97 -1.25
CA LEU A 305 2.96 20.57 -0.48
C LEU A 305 4.28 21.08 -1.10
N LEU A 306 4.31 21.31 -2.41
CA LEU A 306 5.47 21.94 -3.06
C LEU A 306 5.43 23.47 -2.99
N GLY A 307 4.37 24.06 -2.40
CA GLY A 307 4.18 25.52 -2.38
C GLY A 307 3.90 26.11 -3.77
N ARG A 308 3.44 25.29 -4.71
CA ARG A 308 2.89 25.74 -5.98
C ARG A 308 1.43 26.09 -5.72
N ASP A 309 1.04 27.33 -5.92
CA ASP A 309 -0.38 27.71 -5.89
C ASP A 309 -1.09 26.85 -6.94
N ALA A 310 -2.01 26.01 -6.49
CA ALA A 310 -2.88 25.29 -7.40
C ALA A 310 -3.63 26.33 -8.22
N ALA A 311 -3.53 26.25 -9.56
CA ALA A 311 -4.39 27.05 -10.42
C ALA A 311 -5.83 26.84 -9.93
N PRO A 312 -6.66 27.91 -9.80
CA PRO A 312 -7.99 27.80 -9.24
C PRO A 312 -8.73 26.67 -9.98
N GLU A 313 -9.21 25.70 -9.21
CA GLU A 313 -10.03 24.61 -9.75
C GLU A 313 -11.08 25.26 -10.66
N ARG A 314 -11.03 24.96 -11.95
CA ARG A 314 -12.15 25.26 -12.85
C ARG A 314 -13.32 24.50 -12.24
N ARG A 315 -14.22 25.22 -11.56
CA ARG A 315 -15.50 24.68 -11.10
C ARG A 315 -16.07 23.90 -12.27
N ALA A 316 -16.17 22.59 -12.11
CA ALA A 316 -16.88 21.76 -13.08
C ALA A 316 -18.22 22.45 -13.33
N GLY A 317 -18.38 22.99 -14.53
CA GLY A 317 -19.56 23.73 -14.90
C GLY A 317 -20.77 22.85 -14.62
N ARG A 318 -21.74 23.37 -13.88
CA ARG A 318 -23.07 22.78 -13.76
C ARG A 318 -23.47 22.26 -15.14
N PRO A 319 -23.93 21.02 -15.27
CA PRO A 319 -24.46 20.55 -16.54
C PRO A 319 -25.53 21.55 -17.00
N ALA A 320 -25.36 22.08 -18.20
CA ALA A 320 -26.29 22.99 -18.81
C ALA A 320 -27.68 22.30 -18.82
N GLN A 321 -28.66 22.93 -18.18
CA GLN A 321 -30.05 22.51 -18.30
C GLN A 321 -30.43 22.55 -19.78
N PRO A 322 -31.11 21.56 -20.31
CA PRO A 322 -31.57 21.62 -21.69
C PRO A 322 -32.54 22.81 -21.84
N LEU A 323 -32.18 23.72 -22.73
CA LEU A 323 -33.01 24.86 -23.14
C LEU A 323 -34.39 24.35 -23.57
N GLY A 324 -35.41 24.78 -22.85
CA GLY A 324 -36.79 24.50 -23.17
C GLY A 324 -37.13 24.94 -24.61
N HIS A 325 -37.71 24.00 -25.34
CA HIS A 325 -38.26 24.29 -26.68
C HIS A 325 -39.32 25.35 -26.58
N HIS A 326 -38.99 26.57 -26.98
CA HIS A 326 -39.97 27.64 -27.31
C HIS A 326 -40.79 27.17 -28.49
N ARG A 327 -42.09 26.92 -28.25
CA ARG A 327 -43.13 26.75 -29.27
C ARG A 327 -43.21 27.99 -30.14
N LEU A 328 -42.71 27.92 -31.36
CA LEU A 328 -43.10 28.84 -32.42
C LEU A 328 -44.40 28.33 -33.07
N ARG A 329 -45.50 29.00 -32.74
CA ARG A 329 -46.77 28.94 -33.53
C ARG A 329 -46.47 29.56 -34.90
N ARG A 330 -46.68 28.80 -36.00
CA ARG A 330 -46.98 29.35 -37.32
C ARG A 330 -48.10 28.54 -37.96
N ALA A 331 -49.06 29.32 -38.40
CA ALA A 331 -50.27 28.96 -39.03
C ALA A 331 -50.09 28.38 -40.46
N GLY A 332 -50.91 27.44 -40.77
CA GLY A 332 -51.66 27.27 -41.98
C GLY A 332 -50.95 26.99 -43.31
N ARG A 333 -51.16 25.82 -43.86
CA ARG A 333 -51.91 25.64 -45.16
C ARG A 333 -51.99 24.15 -45.53
N ALA A 334 -53.17 23.85 -46.01
CA ALA A 334 -53.74 22.61 -46.52
C ALA A 334 -52.96 21.97 -47.65
N GLY A 335 -53.10 20.65 -47.77
CA GLY A 335 -52.79 19.97 -49.03
C GLY A 335 -52.67 18.45 -48.96
N ARG A 336 -53.82 17.77 -49.10
CA ARG A 336 -54.04 16.51 -49.82
C ARG A 336 -53.26 15.22 -49.55
N ARG A 337 -53.97 14.30 -48.90
CA ARG A 337 -54.28 12.91 -49.34
C ARG A 337 -53.18 12.15 -50.07
N ARG A 338 -52.76 10.99 -49.52
CA ARG A 338 -53.04 9.67 -50.08
C ARG A 338 -52.82 8.55 -49.06
N ARG A 339 -53.75 7.65 -49.05
CA ARG A 339 -53.89 6.39 -48.31
C ARG A 339 -52.94 5.35 -48.90
N CYS A 340 -52.53 4.40 -48.09
CA CYS A 340 -52.52 2.92 -48.26
C CYS A 340 -51.62 2.36 -47.18
N ALA A 341 -52.05 1.59 -46.38
CA ALA A 341 -52.64 0.26 -46.21
C ALA A 341 -51.72 -0.61 -45.35
N GLN A 342 -52.20 -0.96 -44.20
CA GLN A 342 -52.39 -2.31 -43.61
C GLN A 342 -51.17 -3.22 -43.47
N ARG A 343 -50.78 -3.43 -42.21
CA ARG A 343 -50.74 -4.63 -41.33
C ARG A 343 -50.53 -6.02 -42.03
N PRO A 344 -50.10 -7.12 -41.32
CA PRO A 344 -50.11 -7.38 -39.86
C PRO A 344 -48.89 -8.19 -39.33
N ARG A 345 -48.92 -8.38 -37.99
CA ARG A 345 -48.11 -9.36 -37.22
C ARG A 345 -48.56 -10.81 -37.51
N PRO A 346 -47.75 -11.82 -37.14
CA PRO A 346 -48.30 -12.91 -36.35
C PRO A 346 -47.61 -13.18 -35.02
N ARG A 347 -48.48 -13.51 -34.05
CA ARG A 347 -48.22 -14.26 -32.82
C ARG A 347 -48.22 -15.75 -33.15
N HIS A 348 -47.48 -16.56 -32.39
CA HIS A 348 -47.83 -17.89 -31.85
C HIS A 348 -46.76 -18.24 -30.82
N ALA A 349 -47.04 -18.41 -29.53
CA ALA A 349 -47.82 -19.46 -28.84
C ALA A 349 -46.95 -20.70 -28.59
N ALA A 350 -46.49 -20.88 -27.42
CA ALA A 350 -46.75 -21.81 -26.32
C ALA A 350 -46.90 -23.31 -26.69
N ALA A 351 -46.16 -24.15 -25.96
CA ALA A 351 -46.47 -25.48 -25.39
C ALA A 351 -45.24 -25.98 -24.65
N ALA A 352 -45.15 -26.15 -23.37
CA ALA A 352 -45.78 -27.05 -22.41
C ALA A 352 -45.64 -28.56 -22.75
N ARG A 353 -44.88 -29.28 -21.91
CA ARG A 353 -45.21 -30.59 -21.27
C ARG A 353 -43.93 -31.18 -20.68
N ARG A 354 -43.93 -31.36 -19.35
CA ARG A 354 -44.23 -32.53 -18.50
C ARG A 354 -43.06 -33.54 -18.49
N ALA A 355 -42.48 -33.68 -17.36
CA ALA A 355 -42.69 -34.60 -16.21
C ALA A 355 -41.75 -35.83 -16.30
N GLY A 356 -41.04 -36.11 -15.25
CA GLY A 356 -40.27 -37.33 -14.98
C GLY A 356 -39.82 -37.39 -13.54
N HIS A 357 -40.62 -38.00 -12.69
CA HIS A 357 -40.27 -38.44 -11.32
C HIS A 357 -39.24 -39.56 -11.34
N ALA A 358 -38.35 -39.58 -10.33
CA ALA A 358 -37.93 -40.78 -9.59
C ALA A 358 -36.97 -40.35 -8.47
N ARG A 359 -37.34 -40.38 -7.27
CA ARG A 359 -37.26 -41.37 -6.18
C ARG A 359 -35.86 -41.52 -5.60
N CYS A 360 -35.79 -41.10 -4.35
CA CYS A 360 -35.27 -41.79 -3.16
C CYS A 360 -34.10 -42.78 -3.31
N GLY A 361 -33.04 -42.54 -2.59
CA GLY A 361 -32.02 -43.50 -2.21
C GLY A 361 -31.37 -43.07 -0.88
N ALA A 362 -31.62 -43.87 0.12
CA ALA A 362 -31.41 -43.80 1.53
C ALA A 362 -29.91 -43.65 1.94
N ALA A 363 -29.69 -43.03 3.07
CA ALA A 363 -28.47 -43.02 3.85
C ALA A 363 -28.20 -44.39 4.50
N PRO A 364 -26.96 -44.85 4.66
CA PRO A 364 -26.61 -45.92 5.56
C PRO A 364 -26.19 -45.43 6.95
N PRO A 365 -26.34 -46.26 8.00
CA PRO A 365 -26.30 -45.88 9.41
C PRO A 365 -24.88 -45.92 10.00
N ALA A 366 -24.71 -45.17 11.09
CA ALA A 366 -23.56 -45.11 11.96
C ALA A 366 -23.28 -46.44 12.70
N PRO A 367 -22.03 -46.82 12.97
CA PRO A 367 -21.72 -47.97 13.84
C PRO A 367 -21.69 -47.55 15.31
N ARG A 368 -22.24 -48.44 16.09
CA ARG A 368 -22.47 -48.42 17.55
C ARG A 368 -21.12 -48.47 18.32
N ARG A 369 -21.10 -47.72 19.42
CA ARG A 369 -20.18 -47.84 20.56
C ARG A 369 -20.22 -49.22 21.15
N ARG A 370 -19.06 -49.83 21.43
CA ARG A 370 -18.87 -50.87 22.44
C ARG A 370 -18.14 -50.28 23.65
N ARG A 371 -18.84 -50.33 24.80
CA ARG A 371 -18.29 -50.21 26.16
C ARG A 371 -17.64 -51.55 26.55
N THR A 372 -16.48 -51.52 27.10
CA THR A 372 -15.94 -52.39 28.14
C THR A 372 -14.90 -51.56 28.86
N GLY A 373 -14.93 -51.27 30.08
CA GLY A 373 -15.28 -52.02 31.30
C GLY A 373 -13.98 -52.42 31.97
N ALA A 374 -13.79 -51.84 33.17
CA ALA A 374 -13.05 -52.35 34.31
C ALA A 374 -11.72 -51.70 34.70
N HIS A 375 -11.77 -51.13 35.84
CA HIS A 375 -10.83 -50.75 36.91
C HIS A 375 -10.03 -51.95 37.47
N PRO A 376 -9.21 -51.81 38.54
CA PRO A 376 -8.03 -50.94 38.83
C PRO A 376 -6.88 -51.77 39.43
N GLY A 377 -5.73 -51.15 39.65
CA GLY A 377 -4.63 -51.83 40.38
C GLY A 377 -3.47 -50.90 40.72
N ARG A 378 -3.36 -50.63 41.96
CA ARG A 378 -2.28 -50.01 42.73
C ARG A 378 -0.94 -50.73 42.51
N ALA A 379 0.13 -50.06 42.42
CA ALA A 379 1.28 -50.03 43.33
C ALA A 379 2.18 -48.85 42.93
#